data_fa3630f0c80b6ba7928f3e6aace789d2
#
_entry.id   fa3630f0c80b6ba7928f3e6aace789d2
#
_cell.length_a   1.000
_cell.length_b   1.000
_cell.length_c   1.000
_cell.angle_alpha   90.00
_cell.angle_beta   90.00
_cell.angle_gamma   90.00
#
_symmetry.space_group_name_H-M   'P 1'
#
loop_
_entity.id
_entity.type
_entity.pdbx_description
1 polymer ?
#
loop_
_entity_poly.entity_id
_entity_poly.type
_entity_poly.pdbx_seq_one_letter_code
_entity_poly.pdbx_strand_id
1 'polypeptide(L)'
;MRKITEQNLINAFGGESQAYMRYVHFSNQAQNEKLNNVARLFRAIAHAEYVHAGDHFQELKYLNGGFVANSMTVFGPGDSEKNLKLAIAGETYEIEEMYPTYIEVAKFQKENGAQRSFEWSYATEKMHKMLYEKALESVNSGKDVDLGPIQVCEVCGYTLEGETPDICPICGAMKDEFTTFK
;
A
#
# COMPACT_ATOMS: atom_id res chain seq x y z
N MET A 1 -15.21 -14.04 13.95
CA MET A 1 -13.76 -14.09 13.64
C MET A 1 -12.97 -14.50 14.86
N ARG A 2 -11.90 -15.25 14.69
CA ARG A 2 -10.96 -15.64 15.75
C ARG A 2 -10.11 -14.45 16.18
N LYS A 3 -9.82 -14.34 17.49
CA LYS A 3 -9.23 -13.12 18.08
C LYS A 3 -7.84 -12.75 17.57
N ILE A 4 -7.01 -13.71 17.18
CA ILE A 4 -5.68 -13.41 16.65
C ILE A 4 -5.82 -12.82 15.23
N THR A 5 -6.63 -13.41 14.36
CA THR A 5 -6.89 -12.84 13.03
C THR A 5 -7.59 -11.47 13.11
N GLU A 6 -8.53 -11.30 14.04
CA GLU A 6 -9.19 -10.02 14.30
C GLU A 6 -8.16 -8.94 14.66
N GLN A 7 -7.23 -9.24 15.59
CA GLN A 7 -6.18 -8.30 15.97
C GLN A 7 -5.21 -8.02 14.80
N ASN A 8 -4.88 -9.03 13.99
CA ASN A 8 -4.04 -8.84 12.81
C ASN A 8 -4.70 -7.89 11.78
N LEU A 9 -6.02 -8.01 11.55
CA LEU A 9 -6.75 -7.07 10.69
C LEU A 9 -6.76 -5.64 11.27
N ILE A 10 -6.95 -5.50 12.58
CA ILE A 10 -6.89 -4.19 13.26
C ILE A 10 -5.50 -3.58 13.10
N ASN A 11 -4.46 -4.39 13.26
CA ASN A 11 -3.08 -3.94 13.10
C ASN A 11 -2.77 -3.55 11.64
N ALA A 12 -3.19 -4.36 10.67
CA ALA A 12 -3.04 -4.06 9.25
C ALA A 12 -3.77 -2.77 8.87
N PHE A 13 -5.05 -2.62 9.26
CA PHE A 13 -5.79 -1.36 9.05
C PHE A 13 -5.04 -0.15 9.61
N GLY A 14 -4.47 -0.26 10.81
CA GLY A 14 -3.66 0.80 11.41
C GLY A 14 -2.37 1.08 10.63
N GLY A 15 -1.72 0.04 10.12
CA GLY A 15 -0.53 0.10 9.26
C GLY A 15 -0.78 0.86 7.98
N GLU A 16 -1.79 0.42 7.20
CA GLU A 16 -2.15 1.04 5.93
C GLU A 16 -2.66 2.49 6.10
N SER A 17 -3.44 2.73 7.15
CA SER A 17 -3.95 4.09 7.43
C SER A 17 -2.81 5.09 7.69
N GLN A 18 -1.77 4.69 8.42
CA GLN A 18 -0.61 5.56 8.66
C GLN A 18 0.31 5.62 7.44
N ALA A 19 0.43 4.54 6.62
CA ALA A 19 1.16 4.55 5.36
C ALA A 19 0.51 5.53 4.36
N TYR A 20 -0.82 5.46 4.20
CA TYR A 20 -1.58 6.45 3.43
C TYR A 20 -1.24 7.88 3.82
N MET A 21 -1.34 8.22 5.11
CA MET A 21 -1.08 9.57 5.59
C MET A 21 0.38 9.97 5.37
N ARG A 22 1.31 9.08 5.62
CA ARG A 22 2.74 9.29 5.41
C ARG A 22 3.06 9.57 3.94
N TYR A 23 2.51 8.78 3.01
CA TYR A 23 2.76 8.95 1.56
C TYR A 23 2.12 10.22 1.00
N VAL A 24 0.99 10.66 1.54
CA VAL A 24 0.44 11.99 1.21
C VAL A 24 1.44 13.12 1.59
N HIS A 25 2.07 13.04 2.76
CA HIS A 25 3.08 14.01 3.17
C HIS A 25 4.36 13.90 2.33
N PHE A 26 4.80 12.70 1.98
CA PHE A 26 5.96 12.49 1.11
C PHE A 26 5.72 13.00 -0.31
N SER A 27 4.50 12.85 -0.84
CA SER A 27 4.09 13.45 -2.10
C SER A 27 4.23 14.98 -2.09
N ASN A 28 3.75 15.62 -1.02
CA ASN A 28 3.87 17.08 -0.88
C ASN A 28 5.33 17.54 -0.84
N GLN A 29 6.21 16.79 -0.16
CA GLN A 29 7.64 17.07 -0.12
C GLN A 29 8.27 16.94 -1.51
N ALA A 30 7.99 15.86 -2.24
CA ALA A 30 8.48 15.65 -3.61
C ALA A 30 7.99 16.76 -4.56
N GLN A 31 6.75 17.23 -4.40
CA GLN A 31 6.22 18.36 -5.16
C GLN A 31 7.01 19.64 -4.88
N ASN A 32 7.38 19.92 -3.62
CA ASN A 32 8.19 21.09 -3.25
C ASN A 32 9.60 21.02 -3.86
N GLU A 33 10.14 19.80 -4.02
CA GLU A 33 11.44 19.53 -4.66
C GLU A 33 11.35 19.50 -6.20
N LYS A 34 10.15 19.69 -6.78
CA LYS A 34 9.87 19.64 -8.23
C LYS A 34 10.09 18.25 -8.85
N LEU A 35 10.02 17.21 -8.05
CA LEU A 35 10.01 15.82 -8.47
C LEU A 35 8.56 15.36 -8.69
N ASN A 36 7.99 15.83 -9.81
CA ASN A 36 6.54 15.74 -10.07
C ASN A 36 6.07 14.28 -10.25
N ASN A 37 6.90 13.43 -10.87
CA ASN A 37 6.57 12.03 -11.06
C ASN A 37 6.72 11.24 -9.75
N VAL A 38 7.73 11.54 -8.92
CA VAL A 38 7.84 10.99 -7.56
C VAL A 38 6.64 11.40 -6.72
N ALA A 39 6.22 12.67 -6.80
CA ALA A 39 5.04 13.15 -6.08
C ALA A 39 3.77 12.41 -6.53
N ARG A 40 3.61 12.19 -7.84
CA ARG A 40 2.50 11.43 -8.42
C ARG A 40 2.52 9.97 -7.97
N LEU A 41 3.70 9.34 -7.95
CA LEU A 41 3.89 7.97 -7.48
C LEU A 41 3.44 7.82 -6.02
N PHE A 42 3.89 8.71 -5.13
CA PHE A 42 3.44 8.71 -3.74
C PHE A 42 1.93 8.88 -3.61
N ARG A 43 1.29 9.73 -4.44
CA ARG A 43 -0.18 9.89 -4.43
C ARG A 43 -0.90 8.62 -4.87
N ALA A 44 -0.41 7.98 -5.92
CA ALA A 44 -1.00 6.76 -6.44
C ALA A 44 -0.92 5.63 -5.42
N ILE A 45 0.26 5.41 -4.82
CA ILE A 45 0.43 4.37 -3.81
C ILE A 45 -0.30 4.75 -2.51
N ALA A 46 -0.32 6.02 -2.08
CA ALA A 46 -1.18 6.43 -0.97
C ALA A 46 -2.64 6.02 -1.21
N HIS A 47 -3.15 6.19 -2.43
CA HIS A 47 -4.51 5.75 -2.76
C HIS A 47 -4.66 4.21 -2.68
N ALA A 48 -3.65 3.45 -3.08
CA ALA A 48 -3.65 2.01 -2.89
C ALA A 48 -3.73 1.61 -1.40
N GLU A 49 -2.96 2.29 -0.52
CA GLU A 49 -3.03 2.05 0.93
C GLU A 49 -4.40 2.39 1.53
N TYR A 50 -5.07 3.41 0.98
CA TYR A 50 -6.45 3.69 1.35
C TYR A 50 -7.38 2.52 0.98
N VAL A 51 -7.19 1.88 -0.18
CA VAL A 51 -7.96 0.71 -0.60
C VAL A 51 -7.66 -0.48 0.31
N HIS A 52 -6.38 -0.78 0.60
CA HIS A 52 -5.97 -1.85 1.52
C HIS A 52 -6.59 -1.67 2.91
N ALA A 53 -6.48 -0.47 3.48
CA ALA A 53 -7.12 -0.15 4.75
C ALA A 53 -8.64 -0.38 4.70
N GLY A 54 -9.28 0.02 3.60
CA GLY A 54 -10.70 -0.19 3.36
C GLY A 54 -11.09 -1.66 3.38
N ASP A 55 -10.32 -2.53 2.73
CA ASP A 55 -10.55 -3.97 2.68
C ASP A 55 -10.44 -4.61 4.07
N HIS A 56 -9.39 -4.28 4.83
CA HIS A 56 -9.25 -4.76 6.20
C HIS A 56 -10.39 -4.28 7.09
N PHE A 57 -10.81 -3.02 6.93
CA PHE A 57 -11.90 -2.43 7.69
C PHE A 57 -13.25 -3.10 7.39
N GLN A 58 -13.52 -3.49 6.14
CA GLN A 58 -14.74 -4.18 5.77
C GLN A 58 -14.85 -5.57 6.42
N GLU A 59 -13.74 -6.29 6.56
CA GLU A 59 -13.72 -7.57 7.29
C GLU A 59 -14.00 -7.41 8.79
N LEU A 60 -13.81 -6.21 9.33
CA LEU A 60 -14.05 -5.83 10.74
C LEU A 60 -15.40 -5.13 10.98
N LYS A 61 -16.29 -5.05 9.97
CA LYS A 61 -17.57 -4.30 10.03
C LYS A 61 -18.53 -4.68 11.17
N TYR A 62 -18.31 -5.83 11.81
CA TYR A 62 -19.08 -6.28 12.97
C TYR A 62 -18.56 -5.69 14.30
N LEU A 63 -17.37 -5.10 14.33
CA LEU A 63 -16.82 -4.46 15.52
C LEU A 63 -17.49 -3.11 15.79
N ASN A 64 -17.62 -2.79 17.08
CA ASN A 64 -18.14 -1.50 17.52
C ASN A 64 -17.34 -1.03 18.73
N GLY A 65 -16.86 0.22 18.70
CA GLY A 65 -16.07 0.81 19.78
C GLY A 65 -14.60 1.05 19.41
N GLY A 66 -13.78 1.36 20.40
CA GLY A 66 -12.37 1.64 20.24
C GLY A 66 -11.52 0.38 20.42
N PHE A 67 -10.55 0.20 19.51
CA PHE A 67 -9.59 -0.91 19.55
C PHE A 67 -8.18 -0.37 19.41
N VAL A 68 -7.20 -1.07 20.00
CA VAL A 68 -5.79 -0.70 19.88
C VAL A 68 -5.20 -1.38 18.66
N ALA A 69 -4.68 -0.58 17.70
CA ALA A 69 -3.89 -1.03 16.59
C ALA A 69 -2.40 -0.90 16.92
N ASN A 70 -1.65 -1.99 16.76
CA ASN A 70 -0.21 -2.04 16.92
C ASN A 70 0.41 -2.36 15.56
N SER A 71 0.95 -1.35 14.90
CA SER A 71 1.63 -1.52 13.61
C SER A 71 2.99 -0.84 13.64
N MET A 72 3.95 -1.39 12.88
CA MET A 72 5.22 -0.71 12.71
C MET A 72 5.00 0.61 11.96
N THR A 73 5.43 1.71 12.57
CA THR A 73 5.34 3.05 11.99
C THR A 73 6.72 3.62 11.77
N VAL A 74 6.99 4.04 10.55
CA VAL A 74 8.27 4.63 10.18
C VAL A 74 8.22 6.14 10.38
N PHE A 75 9.17 6.69 11.14
CA PHE A 75 9.28 8.12 11.41
C PHE A 75 10.58 8.71 10.83
N GLY A 76 10.63 10.04 10.82
CA GLY A 76 11.81 10.80 10.41
C GLY A 76 11.76 11.24 8.95
N PRO A 77 10.67 11.93 8.54
CA PRO A 77 10.56 12.47 7.18
C PRO A 77 11.75 13.38 6.84
N GLY A 78 12.07 13.49 5.56
CA GLY A 78 13.16 14.29 5.04
C GLY A 78 12.90 14.73 3.61
N ASP A 79 13.97 14.79 2.81
CA ASP A 79 13.88 14.95 1.38
C ASP A 79 13.29 13.70 0.70
N SER A 80 13.06 13.79 -0.61
CA SER A 80 12.44 12.70 -1.36
C SER A 80 13.29 11.43 -1.39
N GLU A 81 14.62 11.55 -1.39
CA GLU A 81 15.53 10.39 -1.31
C GLU A 81 15.30 9.62 0.01
N LYS A 82 15.32 10.33 1.13
CA LYS A 82 15.07 9.73 2.44
C LYS A 82 13.66 9.16 2.55
N ASN A 83 12.67 9.88 2.06
CA ASN A 83 11.26 9.46 2.10
C ASN A 83 11.02 8.17 1.28
N LEU A 84 11.65 8.04 0.10
CA LEU A 84 11.62 6.81 -0.70
C LEU A 84 12.28 5.64 0.04
N LYS A 85 13.41 5.85 0.70
CA LYS A 85 14.06 4.82 1.53
C LYS A 85 13.15 4.36 2.69
N LEU A 86 12.46 5.29 3.33
CA LEU A 86 11.51 4.99 4.40
C LEU A 86 10.29 4.21 3.87
N ALA A 87 9.78 4.57 2.68
CA ALA A 87 8.70 3.84 2.04
C ALA A 87 9.13 2.41 1.71
N ILE A 88 10.26 2.21 1.02
CA ILE A 88 10.83 0.89 0.70
C ILE A 88 11.01 0.03 1.96
N ALA A 89 11.44 0.62 3.07
CA ALA A 89 11.58 -0.11 4.33
C ALA A 89 10.21 -0.57 4.89
N GLY A 90 9.17 0.24 4.74
CA GLY A 90 7.79 -0.11 5.09
C GLY A 90 7.29 -1.29 4.27
N GLU A 91 7.29 -1.16 2.93
CA GLU A 91 6.87 -2.22 2.01
C GLU A 91 7.66 -3.52 2.25
N THR A 92 8.98 -3.41 2.52
CA THR A 92 9.81 -4.58 2.82
C THR A 92 9.35 -5.31 4.07
N TYR A 93 9.04 -4.59 5.15
CA TYR A 93 8.49 -5.20 6.37
C TYR A 93 7.16 -5.90 6.11
N GLU A 94 6.27 -5.29 5.33
CA GLU A 94 4.97 -5.87 4.98
C GLU A 94 5.11 -7.14 4.15
N ILE A 95 6.06 -7.15 3.20
CA ILE A 95 6.34 -8.29 2.33
C ILE A 95 7.04 -9.43 3.07
N GLU A 96 8.00 -9.14 3.94
CA GLU A 96 8.87 -10.16 4.53
C GLU A 96 8.35 -10.69 5.86
N GLU A 97 7.65 -9.86 6.64
CA GLU A 97 7.27 -10.18 8.03
C GLU A 97 5.75 -10.19 8.24
N MET A 98 5.07 -9.06 7.94
CA MET A 98 3.70 -8.84 8.36
C MET A 98 2.70 -9.72 7.61
N TYR A 99 2.56 -9.53 6.31
CA TYR A 99 1.54 -10.25 5.52
C TYR A 99 1.74 -11.76 5.45
N PRO A 100 2.97 -12.30 5.26
CA PRO A 100 3.17 -13.76 5.29
C PRO A 100 2.69 -14.38 6.60
N THR A 101 2.98 -13.73 7.71
CA THR A 101 2.55 -14.19 9.04
C THR A 101 1.03 -14.11 9.21
N TYR A 102 0.41 -12.99 8.82
CA TYR A 102 -1.03 -12.78 8.96
C TYR A 102 -1.85 -13.72 8.08
N ILE A 103 -1.39 -13.99 6.86
CA ILE A 103 -2.00 -14.95 5.94
C ILE A 103 -2.01 -16.35 6.54
N GLU A 104 -0.87 -16.83 7.07
CA GLU A 104 -0.79 -18.18 7.66
C GLU A 104 -1.66 -18.30 8.92
N VAL A 105 -1.74 -17.26 9.74
CA VAL A 105 -2.66 -17.24 10.89
C VAL A 105 -4.12 -17.29 10.44
N ALA A 106 -4.51 -16.50 9.43
CA ALA A 106 -5.87 -16.49 8.90
C ALA A 106 -6.25 -17.86 8.31
N LYS A 107 -5.36 -18.48 7.53
CA LYS A 107 -5.52 -19.86 7.00
C LYS A 107 -5.72 -20.86 8.13
N PHE A 108 -4.84 -20.86 9.12
CA PHE A 108 -4.93 -21.76 10.27
C PHE A 108 -6.26 -21.61 11.04
N GLN A 109 -6.73 -20.35 11.17
CA GLN A 109 -7.97 -20.04 11.87
C GLN A 109 -9.22 -20.17 10.98
N LYS A 110 -9.06 -20.46 9.68
CA LYS A 110 -10.12 -20.62 8.67
C LYS A 110 -10.95 -19.34 8.48
N GLU A 111 -10.31 -18.20 8.53
CA GLU A 111 -10.91 -16.86 8.35
C GLU A 111 -10.69 -16.40 6.91
N ASN A 112 -11.44 -16.97 5.97
CA ASN A 112 -11.24 -16.82 4.53
C ASN A 112 -11.33 -15.35 4.04
N GLY A 113 -12.19 -14.51 4.63
CA GLY A 113 -12.29 -13.10 4.29
C GLY A 113 -11.01 -12.34 4.63
N ALA A 114 -10.51 -12.51 5.86
CA ALA A 114 -9.26 -11.93 6.30
C ALA A 114 -8.07 -12.42 5.47
N GLN A 115 -8.02 -13.73 5.20
CA GLN A 115 -6.98 -14.32 4.35
C GLN A 115 -6.95 -13.63 2.98
N ARG A 116 -8.09 -13.50 2.31
CA ARG A 116 -8.19 -12.84 1.01
C ARG A 116 -7.73 -11.39 1.06
N SER A 117 -8.18 -10.62 2.06
CA SER A 117 -7.80 -9.22 2.23
C SER A 117 -6.28 -9.08 2.39
N PHE A 118 -5.63 -9.92 3.21
CA PHE A 118 -4.18 -9.94 3.36
C PHE A 118 -3.44 -10.40 2.09
N GLU A 119 -3.96 -11.39 1.36
CA GLU A 119 -3.35 -11.88 0.12
C GLU A 119 -3.39 -10.83 -0.99
N TRP A 120 -4.44 -10.01 -1.07
CA TRP A 120 -4.55 -8.91 -2.01
C TRP A 120 -3.50 -7.83 -1.74
N SER A 121 -3.44 -7.31 -0.52
CA SER A 121 -2.41 -6.34 -0.14
C SER A 121 -1.00 -6.90 -0.35
N TYR A 122 -0.71 -8.10 0.15
CA TYR A 122 0.60 -8.75 -0.03
C TYR A 122 1.07 -8.82 -1.48
N ALA A 123 0.16 -9.10 -2.41
CA ALA A 123 0.49 -9.16 -3.83
C ALA A 123 0.84 -7.77 -4.40
N THR A 124 0.22 -6.72 -3.88
CA THR A 124 0.40 -5.34 -4.37
C THR A 124 1.61 -4.64 -3.76
N GLU A 125 1.99 -4.92 -2.50
CA GLU A 125 3.16 -4.29 -1.85
C GLU A 125 4.47 -4.56 -2.62
N LYS A 126 4.58 -5.70 -3.28
CA LYS A 126 5.73 -6.00 -4.15
C LYS A 126 5.83 -5.04 -5.34
N MET A 127 4.70 -4.61 -5.87
CA MET A 127 4.65 -3.62 -6.95
C MET A 127 5.01 -2.22 -6.42
N HIS A 128 4.50 -1.85 -5.24
CA HIS A 128 4.84 -0.59 -4.58
C HIS A 128 6.35 -0.49 -4.33
N LYS A 129 6.94 -1.50 -3.71
CA LYS A 129 8.39 -1.57 -3.47
C LYS A 129 9.19 -1.38 -4.76
N MET A 130 8.85 -2.12 -5.82
CA MET A 130 9.55 -2.04 -7.10
C MET A 130 9.47 -0.63 -7.71
N LEU A 131 8.31 0.02 -7.66
CA LEU A 131 8.12 1.37 -8.18
C LEU A 131 8.89 2.41 -7.35
N TYR A 132 8.93 2.26 -6.03
CA TYR A 132 9.72 3.13 -5.16
C TYR A 132 11.23 2.93 -5.37
N GLU A 133 11.70 1.71 -5.59
CA GLU A 133 13.10 1.43 -5.90
C GLU A 133 13.52 2.08 -7.24
N LYS A 134 12.69 1.97 -8.30
CA LYS A 134 12.88 2.67 -9.58
C LYS A 134 12.97 4.19 -9.39
N ALA A 135 12.09 4.75 -8.56
CA ALA A 135 12.09 6.18 -8.26
C ALA A 135 13.35 6.61 -7.48
N LEU A 136 13.77 5.81 -6.49
CA LEU A 136 14.96 6.08 -5.70
C LEU A 136 16.23 6.09 -6.55
N GLU A 137 16.38 5.17 -7.49
CA GLU A 137 17.51 5.13 -8.43
C GLU A 137 17.61 6.43 -9.24
N SER A 138 16.47 6.94 -9.73
CA SER A 138 16.42 8.20 -10.49
C SER A 138 16.77 9.39 -9.61
N VAL A 139 16.20 9.48 -8.41
CA VAL A 139 16.45 10.58 -7.45
C VAL A 139 17.94 10.59 -7.04
N ASN A 140 18.54 9.43 -6.79
CA ASN A 140 19.97 9.32 -6.49
C ASN A 140 20.88 9.83 -7.64
N SER A 141 20.38 9.82 -8.87
CA SER A 141 21.07 10.40 -10.03
C SER A 141 20.75 11.88 -10.25
N GLY A 142 20.02 12.52 -9.35
CA GLY A 142 19.64 13.95 -9.41
C GLY A 142 18.52 14.24 -10.40
N LYS A 143 17.68 13.27 -10.73
CA LYS A 143 16.59 13.40 -11.72
C LYS A 143 15.27 12.93 -11.13
N ASP A 144 14.17 13.52 -11.65
CA ASP A 144 12.86 12.90 -11.45
C ASP A 144 12.75 11.57 -12.19
N VAL A 145 11.97 10.65 -11.65
CA VAL A 145 11.74 9.35 -12.29
C VAL A 145 10.92 9.50 -13.57
N ASP A 146 11.29 8.78 -14.61
CA ASP A 146 10.47 8.67 -15.83
C ASP A 146 9.42 7.57 -15.62
N LEU A 147 8.16 7.99 -15.49
CA LEU A 147 7.00 7.12 -15.27
C LEU A 147 5.85 7.50 -16.21
N GLY A 148 5.29 6.48 -16.83
CA GLY A 148 4.00 6.57 -17.49
C GLY A 148 2.84 6.81 -16.51
N PRO A 149 1.57 6.78 -16.98
CA PRO A 149 0.41 6.79 -16.10
C PRO A 149 0.47 5.65 -15.09
N ILE A 150 0.03 5.89 -13.85
CA ILE A 150 -0.05 4.87 -12.82
C ILE A 150 -1.53 4.52 -12.62
N GLN A 151 -1.83 3.23 -12.64
CA GLN A 151 -3.18 2.70 -12.44
C GLN A 151 -3.29 2.07 -11.07
N VAL A 152 -4.41 2.30 -10.37
CA VAL A 152 -4.72 1.67 -9.08
C VAL A 152 -6.10 1.04 -9.15
N CYS A 153 -6.20 -0.24 -8.82
CA CYS A 153 -7.45 -0.96 -8.73
C CYS A 153 -8.19 -0.56 -7.45
N GLU A 154 -9.42 -0.07 -7.58
CA GLU A 154 -10.28 0.38 -6.46
C GLU A 154 -10.78 -0.78 -5.57
N VAL A 155 -10.60 -2.03 -6.03
CA VAL A 155 -11.07 -3.23 -5.31
C VAL A 155 -9.98 -3.85 -4.45
N CYS A 156 -8.69 -3.79 -4.86
CA CYS A 156 -7.62 -4.49 -4.14
C CYS A 156 -6.31 -3.71 -4.04
N GLY A 157 -6.28 -2.44 -4.48
CA GLY A 157 -5.08 -1.62 -4.45
C GLY A 157 -4.00 -1.98 -5.47
N TYR A 158 -4.21 -2.99 -6.34
CA TYR A 158 -3.20 -3.35 -7.35
C TYR A 158 -2.76 -2.15 -8.16
N THR A 159 -1.45 -1.89 -8.11
CA THR A 159 -0.83 -0.70 -8.71
C THR A 159 0.12 -1.11 -9.83
N LEU A 160 0.02 -0.45 -10.98
CA LEU A 160 0.90 -0.68 -12.12
C LEU A 160 1.18 0.60 -12.89
N GLU A 161 2.33 0.64 -13.57
CA GLU A 161 2.67 1.67 -14.56
C GLU A 161 2.19 1.25 -15.95
N GLY A 162 1.60 2.18 -16.71
CA GLY A 162 1.21 1.98 -18.10
C GLY A 162 -0.29 1.89 -18.29
N GLU A 163 -0.72 0.99 -19.19
CA GLU A 163 -2.13 0.84 -19.56
C GLU A 163 -2.90 0.00 -18.54
N THR A 164 -4.16 0.38 -18.31
CA THR A 164 -5.07 -0.38 -17.45
C THR A 164 -5.39 -1.73 -18.07
N PRO A 165 -5.21 -2.86 -17.37
CA PRO A 165 -5.58 -4.18 -17.87
C PRO A 165 -7.11 -4.31 -17.96
N ASP A 166 -7.60 -5.15 -18.85
CA ASP A 166 -9.04 -5.41 -18.99
C ASP A 166 -9.62 -6.08 -17.73
N ILE A 167 -8.81 -6.90 -17.05
CA ILE A 167 -9.15 -7.59 -15.80
C ILE A 167 -7.98 -7.47 -14.84
N CYS A 168 -8.25 -7.08 -13.59
CA CYS A 168 -7.23 -7.03 -12.53
C CYS A 168 -6.65 -8.43 -12.28
N PRO A 169 -5.33 -8.62 -12.38
CA PRO A 169 -4.71 -9.94 -12.21
C PRO A 169 -4.76 -10.46 -10.76
N ILE A 170 -5.07 -9.60 -9.79
CA ILE A 170 -5.12 -9.95 -8.36
C ILE A 170 -6.54 -10.30 -7.92
N CYS A 171 -7.51 -9.42 -8.14
CA CYS A 171 -8.87 -9.60 -7.61
C CYS A 171 -9.93 -9.95 -8.67
N GLY A 172 -9.60 -9.85 -9.96
CA GLY A 172 -10.54 -10.10 -11.05
C GLY A 172 -11.48 -8.93 -11.39
N ALA A 173 -11.30 -7.75 -10.78
CA ALA A 173 -12.08 -6.55 -11.09
C ALA A 173 -11.90 -6.12 -12.55
N MET A 174 -12.93 -5.51 -13.12
CA MET A 174 -12.90 -5.05 -14.51
C MET A 174 -12.14 -3.72 -14.64
N LYS A 175 -11.77 -3.36 -15.85
CA LYS A 175 -11.00 -2.16 -16.20
C LYS A 175 -11.59 -0.84 -15.67
N ASP A 176 -12.90 -0.74 -15.61
CA ASP A 176 -13.61 0.44 -15.09
C ASP A 176 -13.47 0.64 -13.57
N GLU A 177 -12.96 -0.36 -12.85
CA GLU A 177 -12.61 -0.29 -11.42
C GLU A 177 -11.17 0.20 -11.18
N PHE A 178 -10.55 0.88 -12.14
CA PHE A 178 -9.22 1.45 -11.99
C PHE A 178 -9.23 2.98 -12.03
N THR A 179 -8.53 3.58 -11.08
CA THR A 179 -8.22 5.02 -11.09
C THR A 179 -6.86 5.26 -11.70
N THR A 180 -6.78 6.25 -12.61
CA THR A 180 -5.55 6.64 -13.32
C THR A 180 -4.94 7.91 -12.73
N PHE A 181 -3.67 7.85 -12.37
CA PHE A 181 -2.84 8.98 -11.93
C PHE A 181 -1.90 9.40 -13.11
N LYS A 182 -2.10 10.65 -13.61
CA LYS A 182 -1.36 11.26 -14.75
C LYS A 182 -0.47 12.39 -14.29
#